data_188e00890ad1f81ccd0d027364d5e0e3
#
_entry.id   188e00890ad1f81ccd0d027364d5e0e3
#
_cell.length_a   1.000
_cell.length_b   1.000
_cell.length_c   1.000
_cell.angle_alpha   90.00
_cell.angle_beta   90.00
_cell.angle_gamma   90.00
#
_symmetry.space_group_name_H-M   'P 1'
#
loop_
_entity.id
_entity.type
_entity.pdbx_description
1 polymer ?
#
loop_
_entity_poly.entity_id
_entity_poly.type
_entity_poly.pdbx_seq_one_letter_code
_entity_poly.pdbx_strand_id
1 'polypeptide(L)'
;MFPLLMVVLCLLGQWLLGLAVARLLFRWCDRTTTHHFCEQAGLGIVFGTGLNAWGLFLWSWLGGRLGTGVSLAFVGVGFLAGIPLFLFTNRTSDGDPTAGNQSGAIDGTAFCRACQWGIGILTAVAMVQSLMTPLRLWDERAHFSIKASVLFEDRSIQSADLADRDFVQGHPRYPLLIPLAQVHLYFVLGEINDRLAKVYFPLLYAGLVLTTVGVLMRHMTVARAWLWGVLLATVPALMPNEYGFLSGQADAPVACFHGVTVLYAWDVLERLRCGTGLSISSLIIAGLSCGLTVFTKDEGIAYLIIDVVALTLMLIVQTLTSQFHRRSETLMGHASETVRTILVTAMVVSTCAAVIVLPWLIHRRGLPQTAEMTYANRLSVEYLSQRLSTLTWSVPHLGQRMFGEWYEWGIQWWLLVVALVLAPRRLLRPGQMLLLIDILGALAALLVAGMLAPVQLEEHIGGSSHRFLMQITPVAILFAAGQLGFIEESGGERHEADAS
;
A
#
# COMPACT_ATOMS: atom_id res chain seq x y z
N MET A 1 -15.48 15.65 25.36
CA MET A 1 -16.09 16.02 24.06
C MET A 1 -15.11 16.83 23.20
N PHE A 2 -14.44 17.85 23.72
CA PHE A 2 -13.49 18.71 22.97
C PHE A 2 -12.31 17.91 22.29
N PRO A 3 -11.58 17.00 22.98
CA PRO A 3 -10.49 16.26 22.34
C PRO A 3 -10.95 15.42 21.14
N LEU A 4 -12.11 14.75 21.24
CA LEU A 4 -12.62 13.94 20.13
C LEU A 4 -12.98 14.80 18.90
N LEU A 5 -13.55 15.99 19.11
CA LEU A 5 -13.82 16.94 18.03
C LEU A 5 -12.52 17.37 17.34
N MET A 6 -11.46 17.66 18.11
CA MET A 6 -10.15 18.03 17.56
C MET A 6 -9.54 16.88 16.73
N VAL A 7 -9.66 15.64 17.20
CA VAL A 7 -9.24 14.45 16.42
C VAL A 7 -10.00 14.38 15.10
N VAL A 8 -11.34 14.50 15.13
CA VAL A 8 -12.18 14.44 13.92
C VAL A 8 -11.80 15.52 12.92
N LEU A 9 -11.62 16.76 13.38
CA LEU A 9 -11.20 17.88 12.51
C LEU A 9 -9.80 17.65 11.93
N CYS A 10 -8.87 17.14 12.72
CA CYS A 10 -7.53 16.79 12.28
C CYS A 10 -7.56 15.75 11.16
N LEU A 11 -8.25 14.64 11.39
CA LEU A 11 -8.37 13.54 10.44
C LEU A 11 -9.12 13.97 9.17
N LEU A 12 -10.16 14.79 9.31
CA LEU A 12 -10.88 15.34 8.17
C LEU A 12 -9.98 16.26 7.33
N GLY A 13 -9.19 17.13 7.96
CA GLY A 13 -8.23 17.99 7.25
C GLY A 13 -7.17 17.16 6.51
N GLN A 14 -6.63 16.11 7.15
CA GLN A 14 -5.69 15.19 6.49
C GLN A 14 -6.34 14.45 5.32
N TRP A 15 -7.54 13.90 5.51
CA TRP A 15 -8.29 13.23 4.44
C TRP A 15 -8.53 14.18 3.26
N LEU A 16 -8.93 15.42 3.51
CA LEU A 16 -9.14 16.44 2.48
C LEU A 16 -7.84 16.79 1.75
N LEU A 17 -6.70 16.85 2.44
CA LEU A 17 -5.39 17.04 1.83
C LEU A 17 -5.05 15.90 0.86
N GLY A 18 -5.16 14.66 1.30
CA GLY A 18 -4.92 13.49 0.47
C GLY A 18 -5.89 13.39 -0.71
N LEU A 19 -7.17 13.71 -0.48
CA LEU A 19 -8.19 13.78 -1.53
C LEU A 19 -7.87 14.85 -2.58
N ALA A 20 -7.39 16.02 -2.13
CA ALA A 20 -6.96 17.09 -3.03
C ALA A 20 -5.81 16.63 -3.93
N VAL A 21 -4.80 15.96 -3.35
CA VAL A 21 -3.67 15.42 -4.11
C VAL A 21 -4.16 14.38 -5.13
N ALA A 22 -4.97 13.42 -4.73
CA ALA A 22 -5.51 12.38 -5.62
C ALA A 22 -6.30 13.01 -6.79
N ARG A 23 -7.19 13.96 -6.50
CA ARG A 23 -8.00 14.64 -7.53
C ARG A 23 -7.17 15.49 -8.49
N LEU A 24 -6.15 16.18 -7.99
CA LEU A 24 -5.23 16.95 -8.84
C LEU A 24 -4.48 16.02 -9.79
N LEU A 25 -3.97 14.89 -9.30
CA LEU A 25 -3.29 13.90 -10.13
C LEU A 25 -4.21 13.36 -11.23
N PHE A 26 -5.42 12.96 -10.88
CA PHE A 26 -6.40 12.47 -11.85
C PHE A 26 -6.80 13.52 -12.86
N ARG A 27 -7.03 14.77 -12.44
CA ARG A 27 -7.43 15.86 -13.33
C ARG A 27 -6.34 16.28 -14.30
N TRP A 28 -5.08 16.31 -13.87
CA TRP A 28 -3.99 16.82 -14.70
C TRP A 28 -3.35 15.73 -15.56
N CYS A 29 -3.25 14.53 -15.05
CA CYS A 29 -2.51 13.46 -15.71
C CYS A 29 -3.39 12.44 -16.43
N ASP A 30 -4.71 12.37 -16.11
CA ASP A 30 -5.57 11.28 -16.61
C ASP A 30 -7.03 11.74 -16.80
N ARG A 31 -7.24 12.71 -17.72
CA ARG A 31 -8.54 13.36 -17.93
C ARG A 31 -9.62 12.43 -18.52
N THR A 32 -9.21 11.34 -19.16
CA THR A 32 -10.10 10.42 -19.88
C THR A 32 -10.60 9.26 -19.04
N THR A 33 -10.01 9.04 -17.88
CA THR A 33 -10.37 7.92 -16.99
C THR A 33 -11.40 8.34 -15.96
N THR A 34 -12.45 7.55 -15.82
CA THR A 34 -13.41 7.72 -14.72
C THR A 34 -12.84 7.13 -13.44
N HIS A 35 -12.67 7.97 -12.43
CA HIS A 35 -12.20 7.56 -11.11
C HIS A 35 -13.37 7.52 -10.13
N HIS A 36 -13.64 6.34 -9.58
CA HIS A 36 -14.74 6.16 -8.62
C HIS A 36 -14.47 6.91 -7.32
N PHE A 37 -15.55 7.38 -6.69
CA PHE A 37 -15.43 8.11 -5.41
C PHE A 37 -14.74 7.27 -4.32
N CYS A 38 -15.00 5.94 -4.28
CA CYS A 38 -14.33 5.04 -3.31
C CYS A 38 -12.81 5.09 -3.44
N GLU A 39 -12.27 5.09 -4.68
CA GLU A 39 -10.84 5.21 -4.95
C GLU A 39 -10.28 6.52 -4.42
N GLN A 40 -10.96 7.63 -4.76
CA GLN A 40 -10.53 8.95 -4.32
C GLN A 40 -10.57 9.09 -2.81
N ALA A 41 -11.63 8.57 -2.17
CA ALA A 41 -11.80 8.57 -0.72
C ALA A 41 -10.74 7.72 -0.03
N GLY A 42 -10.45 6.53 -0.56
CA GLY A 42 -9.41 5.65 -0.05
C GLY A 42 -8.03 6.27 -0.16
N LEU A 43 -7.66 6.78 -1.34
CA LEU A 43 -6.40 7.51 -1.53
C LEU A 43 -6.31 8.77 -0.66
N GLY A 44 -7.45 9.43 -0.42
CA GLY A 44 -7.53 10.55 0.50
C GLY A 44 -7.03 10.18 1.89
N ILE A 45 -7.40 9.01 2.39
CA ILE A 45 -6.92 8.49 3.68
C ILE A 45 -5.43 8.13 3.61
N VAL A 46 -5.04 7.33 2.61
CA VAL A 46 -3.67 6.81 2.45
C VAL A 46 -2.68 7.97 2.30
N PHE A 47 -2.91 8.86 1.33
CA PHE A 47 -2.03 10.01 1.10
C PHE A 47 -2.15 11.08 2.18
N GLY A 48 -3.36 11.28 2.73
CA GLY A 48 -3.55 12.20 3.85
C GLY A 48 -2.68 11.83 5.04
N THR A 49 -2.64 10.57 5.40
CA THR A 49 -1.76 10.09 6.50
C THR A 49 -0.29 10.13 6.10
N GLY A 50 0.07 9.53 4.96
CA GLY A 50 1.46 9.37 4.55
C GLY A 50 2.15 10.71 4.22
N LEU A 51 1.53 11.54 3.39
CA LEU A 51 2.10 12.83 2.96
C LEU A 51 2.09 13.87 4.08
N ASN A 52 1.11 13.83 5.00
CA ASN A 52 1.15 14.68 6.18
C ASN A 52 2.34 14.35 7.09
N ALA A 53 2.57 13.07 7.38
CA ALA A 53 3.73 12.63 8.15
C ALA A 53 5.04 13.00 7.44
N TRP A 54 5.13 12.80 6.14
CA TRP A 54 6.29 13.19 5.34
C TRP A 54 6.50 14.71 5.31
N GLY A 55 5.43 15.49 5.22
CA GLY A 55 5.50 16.95 5.27
C GLY A 55 6.03 17.47 6.62
N LEU A 56 5.59 16.88 7.74
CA LEU A 56 6.14 17.18 9.06
C LEU A 56 7.60 16.79 9.18
N PHE A 57 7.99 15.65 8.59
CA PHE A 57 9.39 15.23 8.48
C PHE A 57 10.22 16.30 7.77
N LEU A 58 9.81 16.69 6.55
CA LEU A 58 10.51 17.70 5.76
C LEU A 58 10.60 19.04 6.49
N TRP A 59 9.51 19.49 7.09
CA TRP A 59 9.50 20.73 7.87
C TRP A 59 10.58 20.71 8.94
N SER A 60 10.65 19.62 9.72
CA SER A 60 11.62 19.50 10.79
C SER A 60 13.05 19.25 10.28
N TRP A 61 13.19 18.49 9.18
CA TRP A 61 14.49 18.25 8.54
C TRP A 61 15.13 19.54 8.01
N LEU A 62 14.31 20.48 7.55
CA LEU A 62 14.76 21.81 7.11
C LEU A 62 14.97 22.80 8.27
N GLY A 63 14.91 22.33 9.51
CA GLY A 63 15.16 23.15 10.71
C GLY A 63 13.92 23.78 11.34
N GLY A 64 12.72 23.50 10.81
CA GLY A 64 11.46 23.95 11.41
C GLY A 64 11.14 23.19 12.69
N ARG A 65 10.61 23.88 13.72
CA ARG A 65 10.15 23.23 14.95
C ARG A 65 8.76 22.61 14.75
N LEU A 66 8.61 21.37 15.20
CA LEU A 66 7.31 20.70 15.29
C LEU A 66 6.47 21.36 16.40
N GLY A 67 5.16 21.36 16.26
CA GLY A 67 4.27 21.94 17.27
C GLY A 67 2.84 22.12 16.78
N THR A 68 1.98 22.56 17.69
CA THR A 68 0.54 22.75 17.43
C THR A 68 0.28 23.66 16.22
N GLY A 69 1.02 24.78 16.11
CA GLY A 69 0.83 25.73 14.99
C GLY A 69 1.08 25.09 13.62
N VAL A 70 2.16 24.32 13.48
CA VAL A 70 2.49 23.60 12.23
C VAL A 70 1.46 22.51 11.96
N SER A 71 1.09 21.73 12.97
CA SER A 71 0.07 20.68 12.82
C SER A 71 -1.29 21.25 12.40
N LEU A 72 -1.73 22.35 13.00
CA LEU A 72 -2.95 23.05 12.61
C LEU A 72 -2.84 23.68 11.22
N ALA A 73 -1.65 24.15 10.81
CA ALA A 73 -1.44 24.65 9.46
C ALA A 73 -1.62 23.57 8.41
N PHE A 74 -1.10 22.35 8.63
CA PHE A 74 -1.35 21.21 7.73
C PHE A 74 -2.84 20.86 7.65
N VAL A 75 -3.55 20.85 8.77
CA VAL A 75 -5.02 20.66 8.80
C VAL A 75 -5.71 21.76 8.00
N GLY A 76 -5.34 23.04 8.21
CA GLY A 76 -5.88 24.18 7.48
C GLY A 76 -5.63 24.11 5.97
N VAL A 77 -4.44 23.73 5.54
CA VAL A 77 -4.11 23.48 4.12
C VAL A 77 -5.03 22.42 3.54
N GLY A 78 -5.28 21.34 4.29
CA GLY A 78 -6.22 20.29 3.88
C GLY A 78 -7.63 20.82 3.62
N PHE A 79 -8.17 21.64 4.52
CA PHE A 79 -9.47 22.27 4.33
C PHE A 79 -9.48 23.25 3.15
N LEU A 80 -8.47 24.12 3.05
CA LEU A 80 -8.38 25.13 2.00
C LEU A 80 -8.21 24.54 0.59
N ALA A 81 -7.44 23.45 0.46
CA ALA A 81 -7.22 22.78 -0.81
C ALA A 81 -8.35 21.78 -1.13
N GLY A 82 -8.80 21.01 -0.14
CA GLY A 82 -9.71 19.90 -0.35
C GLY A 82 -11.16 20.32 -0.56
N ILE A 83 -11.69 21.28 0.19
CA ILE A 83 -13.09 21.70 0.07
C ILE A 83 -13.40 22.23 -1.34
N PRO A 84 -12.63 23.17 -1.92
CA PRO A 84 -12.89 23.64 -3.29
C PRO A 84 -12.84 22.50 -4.29
N LEU A 85 -11.82 21.65 -4.23
CA LEU A 85 -11.71 20.51 -5.15
C LEU A 85 -12.84 19.50 -4.96
N PHE A 86 -13.35 19.32 -3.73
CA PHE A 86 -14.50 18.48 -3.47
C PHE A 86 -15.78 19.05 -4.07
N LEU A 87 -16.03 20.33 -3.92
CA LEU A 87 -17.27 20.99 -4.37
C LEU A 87 -17.30 21.20 -5.89
N PHE A 88 -16.17 21.61 -6.49
CA PHE A 88 -16.15 21.97 -7.92
C PHE A 88 -16.07 20.77 -8.86
N THR A 89 -15.52 19.61 -8.41
CA THR A 89 -15.41 18.42 -9.28
C THR A 89 -16.69 17.58 -9.32
N ASN A 90 -17.56 17.66 -8.32
CA ASN A 90 -18.83 16.93 -8.32
C ASN A 90 -19.87 17.52 -9.31
N ARG A 91 -19.68 18.75 -9.81
CA ARG A 91 -20.61 19.39 -10.76
C ARG A 91 -20.47 18.92 -12.22
N THR A 92 -19.40 18.21 -12.56
CA THR A 92 -19.15 17.79 -13.96
C THR A 92 -19.62 16.37 -14.27
N SER A 93 -20.15 15.64 -13.28
CA SER A 93 -20.58 14.24 -13.43
C SER A 93 -22.07 14.05 -13.79
N ASP A 94 -22.86 15.12 -13.79
CA ASP A 94 -24.32 15.03 -13.96
C ASP A 94 -24.79 15.03 -15.44
N GLY A 95 -23.92 14.83 -16.42
CA GLY A 95 -24.18 15.09 -17.82
C GLY A 95 -24.09 13.92 -18.80
N ASP A 96 -24.17 12.65 -18.40
CA ASP A 96 -24.32 11.57 -19.40
C ASP A 96 -25.45 10.59 -19.05
N PRO A 97 -26.69 10.83 -19.57
CA PRO A 97 -27.83 9.92 -19.41
C PRO A 97 -27.75 8.68 -20.31
N THR A 98 -26.65 8.44 -21.03
CA THR A 98 -26.51 7.31 -21.96
C THR A 98 -25.87 6.06 -21.36
N ALA A 99 -25.66 5.98 -20.04
CA ALA A 99 -25.35 4.71 -19.39
C ALA A 99 -26.58 3.80 -19.47
N GLY A 100 -26.61 3.04 -20.57
CA GLY A 100 -27.71 2.23 -21.03
C GLY A 100 -28.36 1.36 -19.97
N ASN A 101 -29.66 1.29 -20.06
CA ASN A 101 -30.57 0.30 -19.46
C ASN A 101 -29.95 -1.10 -19.41
N GLN A 102 -29.29 -1.46 -18.31
CA GLN A 102 -29.03 -2.86 -17.97
C GLN A 102 -30.14 -3.34 -17.06
N SER A 103 -31.17 -3.94 -17.65
CA SER A 103 -32.33 -4.54 -17.00
C SER A 103 -32.01 -5.81 -16.17
N GLY A 104 -30.86 -5.85 -15.52
CA GLY A 104 -30.46 -6.84 -14.53
C GLY A 104 -29.96 -6.20 -13.23
N ALA A 105 -30.17 -4.85 -13.06
CA ALA A 105 -29.50 -4.04 -12.04
C ALA A 105 -30.06 -4.15 -10.61
N ILE A 106 -31.22 -4.79 -10.39
CA ILE A 106 -31.91 -4.73 -9.09
C ILE A 106 -31.21 -5.60 -8.03
N ASP A 107 -30.78 -6.81 -8.40
CA ASP A 107 -30.12 -7.73 -7.47
C ASP A 107 -28.66 -7.32 -7.16
N GLY A 108 -27.96 -6.73 -8.13
CA GLY A 108 -26.59 -6.23 -7.95
C GLY A 108 -26.49 -5.07 -6.96
N THR A 109 -27.50 -4.20 -6.88
CA THR A 109 -27.50 -3.04 -5.97
C THR A 109 -27.65 -3.41 -4.51
N ALA A 110 -28.49 -4.40 -4.17
CA ALA A 110 -28.66 -4.89 -2.80
C ALA A 110 -27.38 -5.57 -2.29
N PHE A 111 -26.76 -6.40 -3.13
CA PHE A 111 -25.47 -7.04 -2.82
C PHE A 111 -24.36 -6.00 -2.57
N CYS A 112 -24.21 -5.02 -3.47
CA CYS A 112 -23.21 -3.95 -3.31
C CYS A 112 -23.42 -3.17 -2.00
N ARG A 113 -24.69 -2.82 -1.66
CA ARG A 113 -25.01 -2.16 -0.40
C ARG A 113 -24.65 -3.03 0.81
N ALA A 114 -24.96 -4.33 0.77
CA ALA A 114 -24.57 -5.26 1.84
C ALA A 114 -23.05 -5.29 2.03
N CYS A 115 -22.25 -5.35 0.95
CA CYS A 115 -20.81 -5.28 1.01
C CYS A 115 -20.32 -3.95 1.61
N GLN A 116 -20.89 -2.83 1.19
CA GLN A 116 -20.55 -1.49 1.70
C GLN A 116 -20.84 -1.38 3.21
N TRP A 117 -22.01 -1.83 3.64
CA TRP A 117 -22.37 -1.86 5.06
C TRP A 117 -21.44 -2.80 5.84
N GLY A 118 -21.13 -3.98 5.31
CA GLY A 118 -20.20 -4.92 5.93
C GLY A 118 -18.83 -4.31 6.19
N ILE A 119 -18.23 -3.70 5.17
CA ILE A 119 -16.93 -3.00 5.29
C ILE A 119 -17.05 -1.81 6.25
N GLY A 120 -18.11 -1.03 6.17
CA GLY A 120 -18.38 0.09 7.08
C GLY A 120 -18.46 -0.34 8.54
N ILE A 121 -19.19 -1.44 8.82
CA ILE A 121 -19.32 -2.01 10.17
C ILE A 121 -17.97 -2.52 10.66
N LEU A 122 -17.22 -3.28 9.84
CA LEU A 122 -15.90 -3.76 10.21
C LEU A 122 -14.94 -2.59 10.54
N THR A 123 -14.95 -1.54 9.73
CA THR A 123 -14.15 -0.34 9.98
C THR A 123 -14.57 0.37 11.28
N ALA A 124 -15.87 0.49 11.53
CA ALA A 124 -16.38 1.10 12.75
C ALA A 124 -16.02 0.28 14.00
N VAL A 125 -16.15 -1.04 13.93
CA VAL A 125 -15.73 -1.95 15.01
C VAL A 125 -14.23 -1.82 15.26
N ALA A 126 -13.41 -1.81 14.21
CA ALA A 126 -11.97 -1.62 14.32
C ALA A 126 -11.61 -0.28 14.96
N MET A 127 -12.32 0.79 14.56
CA MET A 127 -12.14 2.12 15.15
C MET A 127 -12.43 2.13 16.65
N VAL A 128 -13.59 1.59 17.04
CA VAL A 128 -13.99 1.50 18.46
C VAL A 128 -12.98 0.66 19.24
N GLN A 129 -12.61 -0.51 18.74
CA GLN A 129 -11.66 -1.39 19.41
C GLN A 129 -10.29 -0.75 19.54
N SER A 130 -9.79 -0.09 18.51
CA SER A 130 -8.51 0.61 18.52
C SER A 130 -8.50 1.72 19.58
N LEU A 131 -9.57 2.51 19.67
CA LEU A 131 -9.70 3.59 20.67
C LEU A 131 -9.89 3.08 22.11
N MET A 132 -10.47 1.89 22.27
CA MET A 132 -10.69 1.31 23.62
C MET A 132 -9.47 0.56 24.16
N THR A 133 -8.58 0.09 23.30
CA THR A 133 -7.41 -0.68 23.72
C THR A 133 -6.16 0.19 23.82
N PRO A 134 -5.44 0.18 24.95
CA PRO A 134 -4.16 0.87 25.07
C PRO A 134 -3.09 0.19 24.20
N LEU A 135 -1.94 0.84 24.04
CA LEU A 135 -0.74 0.22 23.51
C LEU A 135 -0.28 -0.91 24.43
N ARG A 136 -0.18 -2.13 23.92
CA ARG A 136 0.17 -3.32 24.71
C ARG A 136 1.44 -4.00 24.23
N LEU A 137 1.66 -4.01 22.92
CA LEU A 137 2.73 -4.72 22.29
C LEU A 137 4.06 -3.99 22.45
N TRP A 138 5.13 -4.76 22.45
CA TRP A 138 6.46 -4.22 22.64
C TRP A 138 6.81 -3.21 21.54
N ASP A 139 6.69 -3.60 20.26
CA ASP A 139 7.03 -2.76 19.12
C ASP A 139 6.19 -1.48 19.06
N GLU A 140 4.89 -1.55 19.41
CA GLU A 140 4.02 -0.37 19.49
C GLU A 140 4.62 0.70 20.41
N ARG A 141 5.10 0.29 21.59
CA ARG A 141 5.61 1.18 22.63
C ARG A 141 7.06 1.54 22.41
N ALA A 142 7.92 0.50 22.25
CA ALA A 142 9.37 0.66 22.26
C ALA A 142 9.93 1.24 20.94
N HIS A 143 9.25 1.01 19.79
CA HIS A 143 9.79 1.43 18.50
C HIS A 143 9.05 2.61 17.88
N PHE A 144 7.75 2.76 18.12
CA PHE A 144 6.95 3.79 17.45
C PHE A 144 6.46 4.87 18.41
N SER A 145 5.73 4.52 19.45
CA SER A 145 5.11 5.51 20.33
C SER A 145 6.13 6.28 21.19
N ILE A 146 7.21 5.62 21.65
CA ILE A 146 8.27 6.31 22.36
C ILE A 146 8.93 7.39 21.50
N LYS A 147 9.15 7.12 20.19
CA LYS A 147 9.67 8.15 19.28
C LYS A 147 8.66 9.28 19.08
N ALA A 148 7.37 8.98 18.99
CA ALA A 148 6.35 10.03 18.92
C ALA A 148 6.37 10.91 20.18
N SER A 149 6.57 10.33 21.36
CA SER A 149 6.70 11.08 22.61
C SER A 149 7.96 11.96 22.64
N VAL A 150 9.11 11.42 22.22
CA VAL A 150 10.36 12.19 22.07
C VAL A 150 10.17 13.34 21.08
N LEU A 151 9.57 13.09 19.91
CA LEU A 151 9.30 14.13 18.91
C LEU A 151 8.33 15.20 19.44
N PHE A 152 7.40 14.84 20.32
CA PHE A 152 6.48 15.79 20.95
C PHE A 152 7.21 16.70 21.95
N GLU A 153 8.06 16.15 22.80
CA GLU A 153 8.82 16.91 23.81
C GLU A 153 9.90 17.79 23.16
N ASP A 154 10.74 17.22 22.29
CA ASP A 154 11.86 17.91 21.66
C ASP A 154 11.44 18.83 20.51
N ARG A 155 10.25 18.62 19.98
CA ARG A 155 9.69 19.37 18.83
C ARG A 155 10.59 19.36 17.59
N SER A 156 11.36 18.28 17.40
CA SER A 156 12.32 18.14 16.31
C SER A 156 12.62 16.68 16.03
N ILE A 157 12.84 16.34 14.74
CA ILE A 157 13.42 15.06 14.35
C ILE A 157 14.94 15.02 14.62
N GLN A 158 15.58 16.19 14.81
CA GLN A 158 16.98 16.32 15.23
C GLN A 158 17.07 16.32 16.74
N SER A 159 16.47 15.34 17.38
CA SER A 159 16.42 15.16 18.81
C SER A 159 17.74 14.63 19.35
N ALA A 160 18.19 15.16 20.50
CA ALA A 160 19.35 14.64 21.22
C ALA A 160 19.10 13.20 21.70
N ASP A 161 17.88 12.92 22.16
CA ASP A 161 17.48 11.59 22.65
C ASP A 161 17.50 10.55 21.51
N LEU A 162 17.02 10.90 20.31
CA LEU A 162 17.11 10.02 19.13
C LEU A 162 18.56 9.83 18.64
N ALA A 163 19.44 10.76 18.94
CA ALA A 163 20.87 10.68 18.63
C ALA A 163 21.70 9.98 19.71
N ASP A 164 21.09 9.64 20.85
CA ASP A 164 21.76 8.93 21.93
C ASP A 164 21.96 7.45 21.59
N ARG A 165 23.19 6.96 21.81
CA ARG A 165 23.53 5.55 21.59
C ARG A 165 22.86 4.62 22.60
N ASP A 166 22.50 5.13 23.76
CA ASP A 166 21.83 4.36 24.82
C ASP A 166 20.33 4.22 24.56
N PHE A 167 19.78 4.93 23.55
CA PHE A 167 18.39 4.79 23.09
C PHE A 167 18.17 3.53 22.26
N VAL A 168 18.73 2.41 22.71
CA VAL A 168 18.77 1.12 21.98
C VAL A 168 17.37 0.59 21.65
N GLN A 169 16.46 0.65 22.64
CA GLN A 169 15.11 0.10 22.51
C GLN A 169 14.25 0.86 21.48
N GLY A 170 14.53 2.13 21.28
CA GLY A 170 13.78 2.96 20.34
C GLY A 170 14.11 2.71 18.88
N HIS A 171 15.20 2.00 18.57
CA HIS A 171 15.66 1.80 17.19
C HIS A 171 15.64 3.11 16.37
N PRO A 172 16.51 4.11 16.66
CA PRO A 172 16.42 5.45 16.10
C PRO A 172 16.46 5.46 14.55
N ARG A 173 17.09 4.46 13.94
CA ARG A 173 17.16 4.31 12.48
C ARG A 173 15.90 3.73 11.82
N TYR A 174 14.89 3.32 12.60
CA TYR A 174 13.60 2.91 11.99
C TYR A 174 12.86 4.14 11.47
N PRO A 175 12.21 4.04 10.30
CA PRO A 175 11.52 5.14 9.65
C PRO A 175 10.47 5.80 10.54
N LEU A 176 10.20 7.10 10.27
CA LEU A 176 9.43 7.97 11.18
C LEU A 176 7.98 8.20 10.75
N LEU A 177 7.43 7.52 9.72
CA LEU A 177 6.07 7.77 9.27
C LEU A 177 5.06 7.61 10.41
N ILE A 178 5.11 6.48 11.12
CA ILE A 178 4.16 6.20 12.22
C ILE A 178 4.35 7.16 13.38
N PRO A 179 5.56 7.38 13.94
CA PRO A 179 5.78 8.39 14.97
C PRO A 179 5.29 9.79 14.58
N LEU A 180 5.50 10.21 13.33
CA LEU A 180 5.07 11.53 12.86
C LEU A 180 3.55 11.64 12.67
N ALA A 181 2.88 10.57 12.26
CA ALA A 181 1.43 10.53 12.26
C ALA A 181 0.87 10.64 13.70
N GLN A 182 1.45 9.92 14.66
CA GLN A 182 1.05 9.98 16.06
C GLN A 182 1.31 11.37 16.67
N VAL A 183 2.51 11.90 16.50
CA VAL A 183 2.88 13.21 17.08
C VAL A 183 2.07 14.36 16.51
N HIS A 184 1.64 14.27 15.25
CA HIS A 184 0.72 15.25 14.67
C HIS A 184 -0.57 15.37 15.51
N LEU A 185 -1.16 14.23 15.90
CA LEU A 185 -2.33 14.21 16.78
C LEU A 185 -2.00 14.73 18.19
N TYR A 186 -0.84 14.36 18.76
CA TYR A 186 -0.41 14.88 20.08
C TYR A 186 -0.34 16.41 20.06
N PHE A 187 0.22 17.02 19.03
CA PHE A 187 0.27 18.48 18.92
C PHE A 187 -1.11 19.13 18.75
N VAL A 188 -2.02 18.49 18.02
CA VAL A 188 -3.40 18.98 17.88
C VAL A 188 -4.16 18.89 19.20
N LEU A 189 -3.90 17.83 19.98
CA LEU A 189 -4.52 17.64 21.30
C LEU A 189 -3.85 18.48 22.40
N GLY A 190 -2.56 18.81 22.23
CA GLY A 190 -1.73 19.45 23.26
C GLY A 190 -1.22 18.49 24.33
N GLU A 191 -1.39 17.17 24.15
CA GLU A 191 -0.99 16.12 25.08
C GLU A 191 -0.60 14.83 24.34
N ILE A 192 0.20 13.99 24.98
CA ILE A 192 0.49 12.63 24.52
C ILE A 192 -0.75 11.77 24.80
N ASN A 193 -1.38 11.25 23.73
CA ASN A 193 -2.57 10.42 23.84
C ASN A 193 -2.51 9.24 22.90
N ASP A 194 -1.88 8.16 23.35
CA ASP A 194 -1.62 6.95 22.59
C ASP A 194 -2.88 6.25 22.07
N ARG A 195 -3.97 6.31 22.83
CA ARG A 195 -5.25 5.70 22.42
C ARG A 195 -5.83 6.42 21.20
N LEU A 196 -5.91 7.76 21.27
CA LEU A 196 -6.43 8.55 20.16
C LEU A 196 -5.50 8.48 18.93
N ALA A 197 -4.19 8.36 19.14
CA ALA A 197 -3.25 8.22 18.03
C ALA A 197 -3.36 6.90 17.26
N LYS A 198 -3.96 5.86 17.85
CA LYS A 198 -4.22 4.58 17.14
C LYS A 198 -5.30 4.67 16.06
N VAL A 199 -6.06 5.75 15.99
CA VAL A 199 -7.10 5.96 14.99
C VAL A 199 -6.60 5.86 13.53
N TYR A 200 -5.34 6.14 13.29
CA TYR A 200 -4.74 6.04 11.95
C TYR A 200 -4.78 4.64 11.36
N PHE A 201 -4.64 3.61 12.18
CA PHE A 201 -4.54 2.24 11.70
C PHE A 201 -5.85 1.73 11.08
N PRO A 202 -7.02 1.78 11.77
CA PRO A 202 -8.28 1.40 11.14
C PRO A 202 -8.68 2.32 9.98
N LEU A 203 -8.22 3.57 9.94
CA LEU A 203 -8.41 4.43 8.76
C LEU A 203 -7.57 3.94 7.58
N LEU A 204 -6.30 3.60 7.76
CA LEU A 204 -5.46 3.04 6.69
C LEU A 204 -6.04 1.73 6.15
N TYR A 205 -6.61 0.89 7.02
CA TYR A 205 -7.35 -0.29 6.58
C TYR A 205 -8.52 0.08 5.66
N ALA A 206 -9.37 1.02 6.06
CA ALA A 206 -10.47 1.49 5.22
C ALA A 206 -9.95 2.10 3.91
N GLY A 207 -8.86 2.87 3.98
CA GLY A 207 -8.17 3.45 2.83
C GLY A 207 -7.72 2.40 1.83
N LEU A 208 -7.05 1.34 2.29
CA LEU A 208 -6.61 0.22 1.46
C LEU A 208 -7.79 -0.46 0.76
N VAL A 209 -8.84 -0.83 1.52
CA VAL A 209 -10.01 -1.53 0.97
C VAL A 209 -10.73 -0.68 -0.06
N LEU A 210 -11.01 0.60 0.26
CA LEU A 210 -11.73 1.51 -0.64
C LEU A 210 -10.93 1.80 -1.92
N THR A 211 -9.61 1.99 -1.81
CA THR A 211 -8.73 2.20 -2.97
C THR A 211 -8.75 0.96 -3.86
N THR A 212 -8.63 -0.24 -3.27
CA THR A 212 -8.65 -1.50 -4.01
C THR A 212 -9.97 -1.69 -4.75
N VAL A 213 -11.11 -1.51 -4.07
CA VAL A 213 -12.43 -1.58 -4.71
C VAL A 213 -12.56 -0.60 -5.85
N GLY A 214 -12.16 0.66 -5.63
CA GLY A 214 -12.27 1.71 -6.64
C GLY A 214 -11.43 1.44 -7.90
N VAL A 215 -10.21 0.92 -7.77
CA VAL A 215 -9.37 0.53 -8.91
C VAL A 215 -9.95 -0.71 -9.61
N LEU A 216 -10.40 -1.72 -8.85
CA LEU A 216 -11.01 -2.92 -9.43
C LEU A 216 -12.28 -2.61 -10.24
N MET A 217 -13.06 -1.59 -9.86
CA MET A 217 -14.23 -1.15 -10.63
C MET A 217 -13.91 -0.67 -12.05
N ARG A 218 -12.65 -0.36 -12.36
CA ARG A 218 -12.22 -0.04 -13.73
C ARG A 218 -12.06 -1.28 -14.62
N HIS A 219 -11.87 -2.44 -14.00
CA HIS A 219 -11.47 -3.67 -14.67
C HIS A 219 -12.50 -4.80 -14.56
N MET A 220 -13.52 -4.63 -13.71
CA MET A 220 -14.58 -5.64 -13.51
C MET A 220 -15.89 -4.97 -13.06
N THR A 221 -16.98 -5.74 -13.03
CA THR A 221 -18.28 -5.24 -12.58
C THR A 221 -18.23 -4.73 -11.13
N VAL A 222 -19.07 -3.74 -10.81
CA VAL A 222 -19.15 -3.14 -9.47
C VAL A 222 -19.36 -4.19 -8.38
N ALA A 223 -20.26 -5.15 -8.63
CA ALA A 223 -20.55 -6.23 -7.68
C ALA A 223 -19.31 -7.10 -7.37
N ARG A 224 -18.54 -7.46 -8.41
CA ARG A 224 -17.29 -8.23 -8.23
C ARG A 224 -16.22 -7.43 -7.50
N ALA A 225 -16.07 -6.15 -7.84
CA ALA A 225 -15.12 -5.28 -7.15
C ALA A 225 -15.42 -5.20 -5.64
N TRP A 226 -16.70 -5.03 -5.25
CA TRP A 226 -17.12 -5.05 -3.85
C TRP A 226 -16.92 -6.42 -3.20
N LEU A 227 -17.16 -7.53 -3.91
CA LEU A 227 -16.88 -8.87 -3.39
C LEU A 227 -15.40 -9.03 -3.02
N TRP A 228 -14.48 -8.63 -3.91
CA TRP A 228 -13.05 -8.68 -3.63
C TRP A 228 -12.63 -7.72 -2.52
N GLY A 229 -13.30 -6.56 -2.42
CA GLY A 229 -13.14 -5.67 -1.27
C GLY A 229 -13.53 -6.31 0.05
N VAL A 230 -14.64 -7.05 0.10
CA VAL A 230 -15.06 -7.81 1.28
C VAL A 230 -14.05 -8.93 1.60
N LEU A 231 -13.60 -9.67 0.59
CA LEU A 231 -12.59 -10.73 0.78
C LEU A 231 -11.30 -10.16 1.36
N LEU A 232 -10.83 -9.01 0.87
CA LEU A 232 -9.68 -8.31 1.45
C LEU A 232 -9.98 -7.87 2.90
N ALA A 233 -11.14 -7.25 3.11
CA ALA A 233 -11.52 -6.71 4.41
C ALA A 233 -11.69 -7.80 5.48
N THR A 234 -12.06 -9.02 5.11
CA THR A 234 -12.33 -10.12 6.05
C THR A 234 -11.13 -11.03 6.28
N VAL A 235 -9.94 -10.72 5.74
CA VAL A 235 -8.73 -11.46 6.10
C VAL A 235 -8.38 -11.21 7.56
N PRO A 236 -8.41 -12.24 8.44
CA PRO A 236 -8.23 -12.03 9.87
C PRO A 236 -6.88 -11.40 10.22
N ALA A 237 -5.80 -11.77 9.53
CA ALA A 237 -4.47 -11.21 9.75
C ALA A 237 -4.41 -9.69 9.62
N LEU A 238 -5.25 -9.07 8.79
CA LEU A 238 -5.26 -7.61 8.62
C LEU A 238 -5.94 -6.89 9.79
N MET A 239 -6.84 -7.53 10.54
CA MET A 239 -7.65 -6.84 11.54
C MET A 239 -7.33 -7.21 12.97
N PRO A 240 -7.71 -8.41 13.48
CA PRO A 240 -7.57 -8.75 14.89
C PRO A 240 -6.17 -9.26 15.25
N ASN A 241 -5.31 -9.52 14.29
CA ASN A 241 -3.97 -10.03 14.52
C ASN A 241 -3.11 -9.04 15.32
N GLU A 242 -2.13 -9.54 16.05
CA GLU A 242 -1.17 -8.77 16.83
C GLU A 242 -0.45 -7.69 15.98
N TYR A 243 -0.22 -7.97 14.70
CA TYR A 243 0.46 -7.06 13.77
C TYR A 243 -0.50 -6.30 12.84
N GLY A 244 -1.80 -6.59 12.92
CA GLY A 244 -2.84 -6.02 12.07
C GLY A 244 -3.19 -4.56 12.38
N PHE A 245 -4.23 -4.05 11.72
CA PHE A 245 -4.65 -2.64 11.82
C PHE A 245 -5.28 -2.26 13.18
N LEU A 246 -5.37 -3.17 14.13
CA LEU A 246 -5.74 -2.84 15.51
C LEU A 246 -4.53 -2.57 16.40
N SER A 247 -3.33 -2.86 15.93
CA SER A 247 -2.08 -2.58 16.62
C SER A 247 -1.48 -1.24 16.18
N GLY A 248 -0.61 -0.68 17.00
CA GLY A 248 0.16 0.53 16.70
C GLY A 248 1.48 0.25 15.99
N GLN A 249 1.62 -0.89 15.32
CA GLN A 249 2.85 -1.32 14.64
C GLN A 249 2.88 -0.89 13.19
N ALA A 250 4.07 -0.92 12.57
CA ALA A 250 4.25 -0.48 11.18
C ALA A 250 3.87 -1.52 10.12
N ASP A 251 3.66 -2.79 10.50
CA ASP A 251 3.45 -3.89 9.55
C ASP A 251 2.18 -3.74 8.72
N ALA A 252 1.06 -3.41 9.36
CA ALA A 252 -0.21 -3.16 8.67
C ALA A 252 -0.17 -1.88 7.79
N PRO A 253 0.41 -0.74 8.23
CA PRO A 253 0.69 0.38 7.33
C PRO A 253 1.57 0.03 6.13
N VAL A 254 2.61 -0.83 6.29
CA VAL A 254 3.39 -1.35 5.16
C VAL A 254 2.47 -2.11 4.19
N ALA A 255 1.61 -3.02 4.68
CA ALA A 255 0.65 -3.73 3.85
C ALA A 255 -0.26 -2.78 3.06
N CYS A 256 -0.65 -1.65 3.66
CA CYS A 256 -1.46 -0.62 3.00
C CYS A 256 -0.68 0.08 1.88
N PHE A 257 0.47 0.68 2.17
CA PHE A 257 1.22 1.45 1.18
C PHE A 257 1.78 0.56 0.07
N HIS A 258 2.33 -0.61 0.40
CA HIS A 258 2.80 -1.59 -0.57
C HIS A 258 1.65 -2.14 -1.43
N GLY A 259 0.53 -2.51 -0.81
CA GLY A 259 -0.66 -2.96 -1.54
C GLY A 259 -1.15 -1.92 -2.55
N VAL A 260 -1.16 -0.62 -2.17
CA VAL A 260 -1.50 0.48 -3.09
C VAL A 260 -0.45 0.63 -4.20
N THR A 261 0.86 0.49 -3.89
CA THR A 261 1.93 0.52 -4.89
C THR A 261 1.69 -0.51 -5.99
N VAL A 262 1.53 -1.77 -5.59
CA VAL A 262 1.38 -2.89 -6.52
C VAL A 262 0.04 -2.84 -7.26
N LEU A 263 -1.03 -2.38 -6.60
CA LEU A 263 -2.35 -2.17 -7.21
C LEU A 263 -2.28 -1.20 -8.40
N TYR A 264 -1.58 -0.07 -8.24
CA TYR A 264 -1.44 0.91 -9.32
C TYR A 264 -0.41 0.48 -10.37
N ALA A 265 0.63 -0.25 -10.02
CA ALA A 265 1.53 -0.89 -10.99
C ALA A 265 0.79 -1.91 -11.86
N TRP A 266 -0.09 -2.71 -11.26
CA TRP A 266 -0.98 -3.63 -11.96
C TRP A 266 -1.98 -2.89 -12.86
N ASP A 267 -2.61 -1.82 -12.39
CA ASP A 267 -3.53 -0.98 -13.19
C ASP A 267 -2.84 -0.43 -14.45
N VAL A 268 -1.59 0.03 -14.34
CA VAL A 268 -0.80 0.50 -15.50
C VAL A 268 -0.67 -0.61 -16.56
N LEU A 269 -0.30 -1.82 -16.16
CA LEU A 269 -0.12 -2.95 -17.08
C LEU A 269 -1.45 -3.38 -17.71
N GLU A 270 -2.53 -3.46 -16.93
CA GLU A 270 -3.85 -3.82 -17.47
C GLU A 270 -4.38 -2.77 -18.45
N ARG A 271 -4.19 -1.48 -18.16
CA ARG A 271 -4.55 -0.38 -19.06
C ARG A 271 -3.78 -0.43 -20.38
N LEU A 272 -2.46 -0.65 -20.31
CA LEU A 272 -1.63 -0.83 -21.50
C LEU A 272 -2.09 -2.06 -22.31
N ARG A 273 -2.43 -3.16 -21.65
CA ARG A 273 -2.97 -4.38 -22.28
C ARG A 273 -4.30 -4.11 -23.02
N CYS A 274 -5.17 -3.30 -22.41
CA CYS A 274 -6.46 -2.91 -23.01
C CYS A 274 -6.32 -1.79 -24.05
N GLY A 275 -5.13 -1.29 -24.33
CA GLY A 275 -4.89 -0.23 -25.32
C GLY A 275 -5.34 1.16 -24.90
N THR A 276 -5.67 1.38 -23.63
CA THR A 276 -6.10 2.69 -23.10
C THR A 276 -4.95 3.66 -22.82
N GLY A 277 -3.70 3.23 -23.05
CA GLY A 277 -2.51 4.06 -22.92
C GLY A 277 -1.91 4.08 -21.51
N LEU A 278 -0.75 4.76 -21.38
CA LEU A 278 -0.01 4.87 -20.14
C LEU A 278 -0.66 5.89 -19.20
N SER A 279 -1.02 5.48 -18.00
CA SER A 279 -1.55 6.36 -16.96
C SER A 279 -0.42 6.95 -16.11
N ILE A 280 -0.16 8.23 -16.29
CA ILE A 280 0.86 8.94 -15.49
C ILE A 280 0.41 9.11 -14.03
N SER A 281 -0.90 9.31 -13.79
CA SER A 281 -1.44 9.38 -12.43
C SER A 281 -1.20 8.07 -11.67
N SER A 282 -1.46 6.92 -12.29
CA SER A 282 -1.20 5.60 -11.69
C SER A 282 0.29 5.40 -11.38
N LEU A 283 1.19 5.84 -12.26
CA LEU A 283 2.64 5.78 -12.01
C LEU A 283 3.08 6.67 -10.85
N ILE A 284 2.56 7.89 -10.75
CA ILE A 284 2.87 8.80 -9.64
C ILE A 284 2.36 8.21 -8.32
N ILE A 285 1.12 7.69 -8.31
CA ILE A 285 0.53 7.07 -7.13
C ILE A 285 1.35 5.86 -6.70
N ALA A 286 1.72 4.97 -7.63
CA ALA A 286 2.59 3.83 -7.34
C ALA A 286 3.94 4.28 -6.75
N GLY A 287 4.60 5.26 -7.36
CA GLY A 287 5.89 5.77 -6.90
C GLY A 287 5.83 6.43 -5.52
N LEU A 288 4.82 7.28 -5.26
CA LEU A 288 4.63 7.91 -3.96
C LEU A 288 4.32 6.85 -2.88
N SER A 289 3.43 5.90 -3.16
CA SER A 289 3.09 4.84 -2.21
C SER A 289 4.30 3.94 -1.91
N CYS A 290 5.11 3.62 -2.93
CA CYS A 290 6.36 2.89 -2.78
C CYS A 290 7.35 3.63 -1.86
N GLY A 291 7.51 4.94 -2.06
CA GLY A 291 8.30 5.78 -1.17
C GLY A 291 7.78 5.79 0.28
N LEU A 292 6.47 5.87 0.45
CA LEU A 292 5.81 5.80 1.77
C LEU A 292 5.99 4.42 2.42
N THR A 293 6.01 3.33 1.65
CA THR A 293 6.34 1.98 2.16
C THR A 293 7.72 1.96 2.80
N VAL A 294 8.74 2.51 2.13
CA VAL A 294 10.10 2.63 2.67
C VAL A 294 10.14 3.56 3.88
N PHE A 295 9.40 4.66 3.86
CA PHE A 295 9.32 5.61 4.97
C PHE A 295 8.51 5.08 6.16
N THR A 296 7.83 3.93 6.00
CA THR A 296 7.08 3.24 7.07
C THR A 296 7.96 2.25 7.82
N LYS A 297 8.75 1.43 7.11
CA LYS A 297 9.57 0.36 7.69
C LYS A 297 10.73 -0.02 6.75
N ASP A 298 11.82 -0.53 7.30
CA ASP A 298 13.04 -0.86 6.55
C ASP A 298 12.83 -1.95 5.48
N GLU A 299 11.94 -2.89 5.70
CA GLU A 299 11.56 -3.91 4.71
C GLU A 299 11.01 -3.29 3.41
N GLY A 300 10.48 -2.06 3.50
CA GLY A 300 10.04 -1.30 2.34
C GLY A 300 11.13 -1.10 1.27
N ILE A 301 12.41 -1.15 1.64
CA ILE A 301 13.52 -1.10 0.66
C ILE A 301 13.52 -2.36 -0.23
N ALA A 302 13.25 -3.54 0.34
CA ALA A 302 13.15 -4.76 -0.43
C ALA A 302 11.95 -4.71 -1.39
N TYR A 303 10.80 -4.25 -0.92
CA TYR A 303 9.61 -4.04 -1.75
C TYR A 303 9.87 -3.03 -2.88
N LEU A 304 10.51 -1.90 -2.60
CA LEU A 304 10.89 -0.93 -3.64
C LEU A 304 11.69 -1.57 -4.78
N ILE A 305 12.67 -2.41 -4.43
CA ILE A 305 13.50 -3.10 -5.42
C ILE A 305 12.65 -4.11 -6.21
N ILE A 306 11.85 -4.92 -5.53
CA ILE A 306 11.00 -5.93 -6.16
C ILE A 306 10.00 -5.27 -7.11
N ASP A 307 9.28 -4.25 -6.65
CA ASP A 307 8.25 -3.54 -7.41
C ASP A 307 8.81 -2.89 -8.69
N VAL A 308 9.93 -2.15 -8.56
CA VAL A 308 10.56 -1.47 -9.70
C VAL A 308 11.09 -2.48 -10.72
N VAL A 309 11.74 -3.55 -10.25
CA VAL A 309 12.27 -4.60 -11.14
C VAL A 309 11.12 -5.35 -11.81
N ALA A 310 10.11 -5.77 -11.06
CA ALA A 310 8.96 -6.51 -11.60
C ALA A 310 8.18 -5.67 -12.62
N LEU A 311 7.87 -4.41 -12.31
CA LEU A 311 7.17 -3.51 -13.22
C LEU A 311 7.97 -3.27 -14.50
N THR A 312 9.27 -2.99 -14.39
CA THR A 312 10.14 -2.78 -15.55
C THR A 312 10.22 -4.02 -16.43
N LEU A 313 10.41 -5.19 -15.83
CA LEU A 313 10.45 -6.47 -16.55
C LEU A 313 9.12 -6.73 -17.28
N MET A 314 7.99 -6.52 -16.63
CA MET A 314 6.68 -6.75 -17.22
C MET A 314 6.35 -5.76 -18.34
N LEU A 315 6.80 -4.53 -18.26
CA LEU A 315 6.70 -3.58 -19.36
C LEU A 315 7.53 -4.02 -20.58
N ILE A 316 8.73 -4.53 -20.36
CA ILE A 316 9.55 -5.10 -21.44
C ILE A 316 8.82 -6.28 -22.09
N VAL A 317 8.32 -7.23 -21.29
CA VAL A 317 7.58 -8.39 -21.82
C VAL A 317 6.35 -7.95 -22.61
N GLN A 318 5.54 -7.03 -22.06
CA GLN A 318 4.31 -6.55 -22.70
C GLN A 318 4.59 -5.86 -24.05
N THR A 319 5.64 -5.06 -24.10
CA THR A 319 5.99 -4.37 -25.35
C THR A 319 6.55 -5.32 -26.41
N LEU A 320 7.36 -6.30 -26.02
CA LEU A 320 7.86 -7.32 -26.93
C LEU A 320 6.72 -8.18 -27.49
N THR A 321 5.77 -8.59 -26.65
CA THR A 321 4.61 -9.39 -27.10
C THR A 321 3.68 -8.61 -28.02
N SER A 322 3.44 -7.32 -27.74
CA SER A 322 2.60 -6.46 -28.61
C SER A 322 3.22 -6.22 -29.99
N GLN A 323 4.55 -6.10 -30.09
CA GLN A 323 5.26 -5.99 -31.36
C GLN A 323 5.18 -7.25 -32.21
N PHE A 324 5.22 -8.42 -31.57
CA PHE A 324 5.14 -9.70 -32.29
C PHE A 324 3.78 -9.89 -32.97
N HIS A 325 2.70 -9.36 -32.41
CA HIS A 325 1.34 -9.46 -32.98
C HIS A 325 1.07 -8.43 -34.10
N ARG A 326 1.77 -7.28 -34.12
CA ARG A 326 1.60 -6.22 -35.13
C ARG A 326 2.59 -6.33 -36.30
N ARG A 327 2.61 -7.45 -36.97
CA ARG A 327 3.63 -7.89 -37.95
C ARG A 327 3.78 -7.03 -39.22
N SER A 328 3.13 -5.87 -39.42
CA SER A 328 3.10 -5.22 -40.75
C SER A 328 3.43 -3.73 -40.84
N GLU A 329 3.67 -2.99 -39.77
CA GLU A 329 3.94 -1.53 -39.86
C GLU A 329 5.24 -1.11 -39.16
N THR A 330 6.15 -0.54 -39.96
CA THR A 330 7.40 0.17 -39.60
C THR A 330 8.03 -0.12 -38.21
N LEU A 331 8.92 -1.10 -38.17
CA LEU A 331 9.67 -1.57 -36.98
C LEU A 331 10.40 -0.45 -36.19
N MET A 332 10.87 0.63 -36.85
CA MET A 332 11.66 1.69 -36.17
C MET A 332 10.81 2.64 -35.32
N GLY A 333 9.59 2.95 -35.71
CA GLY A 333 8.70 3.85 -34.95
C GLY A 333 8.25 3.23 -33.62
N HIS A 334 7.93 1.95 -33.63
CA HIS A 334 7.42 1.24 -32.45
C HIS A 334 8.50 0.93 -31.41
N ALA A 335 9.74 0.66 -31.81
CA ALA A 335 10.84 0.48 -30.88
C ALA A 335 11.13 1.75 -30.06
N SER A 336 11.04 2.93 -30.69
CA SER A 336 11.21 4.22 -30.01
C SER A 336 10.09 4.48 -28.95
N GLU A 337 8.83 4.19 -29.27
CA GLU A 337 7.70 4.37 -28.36
C GLU A 337 7.79 3.41 -27.16
N THR A 338 8.19 2.18 -27.40
CA THR A 338 8.46 1.17 -26.37
C THR A 338 9.50 1.62 -25.36
N VAL A 339 10.67 1.99 -25.86
CA VAL A 339 11.78 2.48 -25.01
C VAL A 339 11.34 3.72 -24.23
N ARG A 340 10.61 4.64 -24.87
CA ARG A 340 10.06 5.82 -24.22
C ARG A 340 9.10 5.44 -23.06
N THR A 341 8.19 4.49 -23.27
CA THR A 341 7.24 4.04 -22.23
C THR A 341 7.97 3.45 -21.04
N ILE A 342 8.95 2.58 -21.26
CA ILE A 342 9.76 1.99 -20.19
C ILE A 342 10.53 3.07 -19.42
N LEU A 343 11.21 3.98 -20.14
CA LEU A 343 12.00 5.05 -19.53
C LEU A 343 11.11 6.01 -18.71
N VAL A 344 9.96 6.42 -19.26
CA VAL A 344 9.02 7.30 -18.57
C VAL A 344 8.49 6.63 -17.30
N THR A 345 8.11 5.36 -17.38
CA THR A 345 7.62 4.60 -16.22
C THR A 345 8.69 4.50 -15.14
N ALA A 346 9.88 4.02 -15.49
CA ALA A 346 10.98 3.90 -14.54
C ALA A 346 11.35 5.25 -13.91
N MET A 347 11.43 6.31 -14.73
CA MET A 347 11.74 7.66 -14.27
C MET A 347 10.67 8.19 -13.30
N VAL A 348 9.39 8.11 -13.66
CA VAL A 348 8.30 8.66 -12.83
C VAL A 348 8.23 7.92 -11.51
N VAL A 349 8.18 6.58 -11.51
CA VAL A 349 8.08 5.78 -10.28
C VAL A 349 9.29 6.01 -9.38
N SER A 350 10.51 5.92 -9.94
CA SER A 350 11.73 6.10 -9.16
C SER A 350 11.89 7.52 -8.62
N THR A 351 11.53 8.54 -9.39
CA THR A 351 11.60 9.93 -8.92
C THR A 351 10.62 10.18 -7.78
N CYS A 352 9.36 9.74 -7.93
CA CYS A 352 8.35 9.89 -6.89
C CYS A 352 8.74 9.15 -5.60
N ALA A 353 9.26 7.93 -5.71
CA ALA A 353 9.77 7.20 -4.56
C ALA A 353 11.00 7.91 -3.94
N ALA A 354 11.95 8.34 -4.76
CA ALA A 354 13.18 9.00 -4.31
C ALA A 354 12.90 10.30 -3.55
N VAL A 355 11.91 11.09 -3.98
CA VAL A 355 11.51 12.33 -3.28
C VAL A 355 11.16 12.05 -1.81
N ILE A 356 10.53 10.92 -1.52
CA ILE A 356 10.18 10.52 -0.15
C ILE A 356 11.36 9.85 0.57
N VAL A 357 12.05 8.94 -0.12
CA VAL A 357 13.06 8.06 0.48
C VAL A 357 14.37 8.78 0.75
N LEU A 358 14.87 9.60 -0.19
CA LEU A 358 16.21 10.19 -0.07
C LEU A 358 16.38 11.10 1.16
N PRO A 359 15.46 12.03 1.48
CA PRO A 359 15.60 12.85 2.68
C PRO A 359 15.69 12.01 3.96
N TRP A 360 14.90 10.92 4.04
CA TRP A 360 14.98 9.98 5.15
C TRP A 360 16.33 9.26 5.22
N LEU A 361 16.82 8.71 4.11
CA LEU A 361 18.11 8.01 4.07
C LEU A 361 19.27 8.93 4.42
N ILE A 362 19.20 10.22 4.04
CA ILE A 362 20.22 11.22 4.41
C ILE A 362 20.16 11.47 5.92
N HIS A 363 18.96 11.74 6.46
CA HIS A 363 18.78 11.97 7.91
C HIS A 363 19.24 10.76 8.74
N ARG A 364 18.84 9.55 8.33
CA ARG A 364 19.19 8.28 8.99
C ARG A 364 20.70 8.07 9.17
N ARG A 365 21.54 8.59 8.25
CA ARG A 365 23.02 8.46 8.34
C ARG A 365 23.57 9.16 9.55
N GLY A 366 22.93 10.22 10.04
CA GLY A 366 23.32 10.95 11.24
C GLY A 366 22.87 10.27 12.55
N LEU A 367 22.02 9.26 12.49
CA LEU A 367 21.51 8.56 13.67
C LEU A 367 22.43 7.39 14.05
N PRO A 368 22.60 7.11 15.35
CA PRO A 368 23.43 6.02 15.83
C PRO A 368 22.84 4.67 15.39
N GLN A 369 23.72 3.72 15.07
CA GLN A 369 23.34 2.34 14.91
C GLN A 369 23.29 1.71 16.32
N THR A 370 22.14 1.17 16.66
CA THR A 370 21.88 0.51 17.95
C THR A 370 21.79 -1.02 17.78
N ALA A 371 20.74 -1.63 18.29
CA ALA A 371 20.54 -3.08 18.23
C ALA A 371 19.95 -3.58 16.87
N GLU A 372 19.79 -2.68 15.90
CA GLU A 372 19.26 -3.09 14.60
C GLU A 372 20.16 -4.11 13.92
N MET A 373 19.54 -5.09 13.30
CA MET A 373 20.26 -6.13 12.56
C MET A 373 20.91 -5.57 11.32
N THR A 374 22.21 -5.81 11.16
CA THR A 374 22.96 -5.40 9.99
C THR A 374 23.10 -6.57 9.04
N TYR A 375 22.24 -6.61 8.03
CA TYR A 375 22.28 -7.68 7.01
C TYR A 375 23.38 -7.48 5.97
N ALA A 376 23.72 -6.22 5.66
CA ALA A 376 24.64 -5.89 4.58
C ALA A 376 26.03 -6.54 4.71
N ASN A 377 26.55 -6.63 5.93
CA ASN A 377 27.87 -7.21 6.19
C ASN A 377 27.93 -8.73 5.95
N ARG A 378 26.79 -9.39 5.83
CA ARG A 378 26.64 -10.83 5.62
C ARG A 378 26.15 -11.17 4.22
N LEU A 379 25.80 -10.15 3.41
CA LEU A 379 25.32 -10.35 2.05
C LEU A 379 26.49 -10.72 1.13
N SER A 380 26.86 -11.97 1.14
CA SER A 380 27.82 -12.55 0.19
C SER A 380 27.33 -13.91 -0.29
N VAL A 381 27.72 -14.27 -1.52
CA VAL A 381 27.35 -15.57 -2.11
C VAL A 381 27.88 -16.73 -1.24
N GLU A 382 29.08 -16.59 -0.70
CA GLU A 382 29.69 -17.60 0.16
C GLU A 382 28.87 -17.81 1.45
N TYR A 383 28.51 -16.74 2.16
CA TYR A 383 27.72 -16.80 3.38
C TYR A 383 26.34 -17.42 3.12
N LEU A 384 25.66 -16.97 2.05
CA LEU A 384 24.36 -17.51 1.67
C LEU A 384 24.41 -19.00 1.30
N SER A 385 25.45 -19.42 0.56
CA SER A 385 25.61 -20.83 0.18
C SER A 385 25.79 -21.75 1.39
N GLN A 386 26.49 -21.32 2.44
CA GLN A 386 26.65 -22.05 3.69
C GLN A 386 25.33 -22.18 4.48
N ARG A 387 24.39 -21.28 4.25
CA ARG A 387 23.09 -21.23 4.92
C ARG A 387 21.93 -21.83 4.11
N LEU A 388 22.18 -22.39 2.93
CA LEU A 388 21.13 -23.01 2.09
C LEU A 388 20.38 -24.14 2.82
N SER A 389 21.04 -24.87 3.72
CA SER A 389 20.40 -25.90 4.53
C SER A 389 19.26 -25.38 5.41
N THR A 390 19.26 -24.08 5.75
CA THR A 390 18.17 -23.48 6.54
C THR A 390 16.83 -23.46 5.78
N LEU A 391 16.85 -23.52 4.45
CA LEU A 391 15.64 -23.57 3.62
C LEU A 391 14.84 -24.88 3.84
N THR A 392 15.48 -25.97 4.25
CA THR A 392 14.82 -27.25 4.55
C THR A 392 13.82 -27.12 5.71
N TRP A 393 14.04 -26.17 6.60
CA TRP A 393 13.11 -25.84 7.69
C TRP A 393 12.21 -24.67 7.32
N SER A 394 12.77 -23.59 6.77
CA SER A 394 12.04 -22.32 6.53
C SER A 394 10.92 -22.47 5.51
N VAL A 395 11.14 -23.21 4.41
CA VAL A 395 10.13 -23.35 3.35
C VAL A 395 8.91 -24.15 3.84
N PRO A 396 9.06 -25.35 4.46
CA PRO A 396 7.92 -26.05 5.07
C PRO A 396 7.22 -25.22 6.15
N HIS A 397 7.97 -24.50 6.98
CA HIS A 397 7.40 -23.64 8.01
C HIS A 397 6.51 -22.54 7.41
N LEU A 398 6.98 -21.83 6.37
CA LEU A 398 6.17 -20.85 5.65
C LEU A 398 4.94 -21.49 5.01
N GLY A 399 5.08 -22.66 4.40
CA GLY A 399 3.95 -23.42 3.85
C GLY A 399 2.91 -23.74 4.92
N GLN A 400 3.35 -24.19 6.10
CA GLN A 400 2.45 -24.45 7.22
C GLN A 400 1.77 -23.17 7.70
N ARG A 401 2.49 -22.05 7.81
CA ARG A 401 1.94 -20.74 8.17
C ARG A 401 0.87 -20.30 7.17
N MET A 402 1.16 -20.37 5.87
CA MET A 402 0.23 -19.94 4.83
C MET A 402 -1.03 -20.80 4.73
N PHE A 403 -0.89 -22.11 4.76
CA PHE A 403 -1.97 -23.04 4.44
C PHE A 403 -2.57 -23.77 5.65
N GLY A 404 -1.83 -23.88 6.76
CA GLY A 404 -2.25 -24.57 7.98
C GLY A 404 -2.95 -23.64 8.99
N GLU A 405 -2.60 -22.35 9.01
CA GLU A 405 -3.13 -21.40 9.98
C GLU A 405 -4.33 -20.62 9.41
N TRP A 406 -5.38 -21.35 9.03
CA TRP A 406 -6.59 -20.79 8.43
C TRP A 406 -7.29 -19.74 9.31
N TYR A 407 -7.13 -19.79 10.63
CA TYR A 407 -7.68 -18.81 11.56
C TYR A 407 -7.02 -17.42 11.43
N GLU A 408 -5.79 -17.34 10.91
CA GLU A 408 -5.11 -16.07 10.63
C GLU A 408 -5.38 -15.56 9.22
N TRP A 409 -5.41 -16.46 8.24
CA TRP A 409 -5.43 -16.10 6.82
C TRP A 409 -6.79 -16.29 6.16
N GLY A 410 -7.74 -16.96 6.83
CA GLY A 410 -8.96 -17.36 6.19
C GLY A 410 -8.67 -18.25 4.98
N ILE A 411 -9.28 -17.92 3.85
CA ILE A 411 -9.15 -18.70 2.61
C ILE A 411 -8.17 -18.09 1.58
N GLN A 412 -7.50 -16.97 1.90
CA GLN A 412 -6.77 -16.18 0.90
C GLN A 412 -5.68 -16.96 0.17
N TRP A 413 -4.85 -17.73 0.88
CA TRP A 413 -3.76 -18.50 0.26
C TRP A 413 -4.31 -19.66 -0.56
N TRP A 414 -5.41 -20.27 -0.13
CA TRP A 414 -6.12 -21.28 -0.91
C TRP A 414 -6.77 -20.67 -2.16
N LEU A 415 -7.33 -19.45 -2.09
CA LEU A 415 -7.82 -18.71 -3.26
C LEU A 415 -6.72 -18.46 -4.28
N LEU A 416 -5.49 -18.16 -3.83
CA LEU A 416 -4.35 -18.01 -4.72
C LEU A 416 -4.05 -19.30 -5.48
N VAL A 417 -4.04 -20.45 -4.79
CA VAL A 417 -3.83 -21.78 -5.42
C VAL A 417 -4.96 -22.07 -6.40
N VAL A 418 -6.22 -21.87 -5.99
CA VAL A 418 -7.40 -22.06 -6.86
C VAL A 418 -7.30 -21.19 -8.10
N ALA A 419 -6.88 -19.94 -7.95
CA ALA A 419 -6.72 -19.00 -9.05
C ALA A 419 -5.66 -19.46 -10.06
N LEU A 420 -4.54 -20.00 -9.58
CA LEU A 420 -3.48 -20.58 -10.40
C LEU A 420 -3.97 -21.80 -11.19
N VAL A 421 -4.75 -22.68 -10.56
CA VAL A 421 -5.25 -23.91 -11.17
C VAL A 421 -6.36 -23.65 -12.18
N LEU A 422 -7.33 -22.78 -11.86
CA LEU A 422 -8.50 -22.54 -12.69
C LEU A 422 -8.23 -21.62 -13.90
N ALA A 423 -7.25 -20.74 -13.80
CA ALA A 423 -6.97 -19.77 -14.87
C ALA A 423 -5.47 -19.71 -15.27
N PRO A 424 -4.79 -20.83 -15.54
CA PRO A 424 -3.33 -20.85 -15.75
C PRO A 424 -2.89 -20.00 -16.95
N ARG A 425 -3.72 -19.89 -18.00
CA ARG A 425 -3.40 -19.07 -19.17
C ARG A 425 -3.36 -17.57 -18.87
N ARG A 426 -4.11 -17.13 -17.87
CA ARG A 426 -4.12 -15.71 -17.45
C ARG A 426 -2.85 -15.31 -16.71
N LEU A 427 -2.14 -16.29 -16.16
CA LEU A 427 -0.84 -16.06 -15.55
C LEU A 427 0.15 -15.42 -16.54
N LEU A 428 0.01 -15.67 -17.84
CA LEU A 428 0.84 -15.09 -18.89
C LEU A 428 0.55 -13.59 -19.14
N ARG A 429 -0.49 -13.04 -18.54
CA ARG A 429 -0.76 -11.60 -18.63
C ARG A 429 0.27 -10.83 -17.79
N PRO A 430 0.90 -9.77 -18.34
CA PRO A 430 1.93 -9.04 -17.60
C PRO A 430 1.52 -8.54 -16.22
N GLY A 431 0.27 -8.05 -16.08
CA GLY A 431 -0.27 -7.66 -14.78
C GLY A 431 -0.32 -8.81 -13.77
N GLN A 432 -0.68 -10.02 -14.19
CA GLN A 432 -0.73 -11.19 -13.30
C GLN A 432 0.67 -11.72 -12.97
N MET A 433 1.57 -11.69 -13.93
CA MET A 433 2.98 -12.02 -13.69
C MET A 433 3.64 -11.05 -12.73
N LEU A 434 3.35 -9.74 -12.84
CA LEU A 434 3.80 -8.73 -11.87
C LEU A 434 3.43 -9.16 -10.44
N LEU A 435 2.16 -9.45 -10.20
CA LEU A 435 1.65 -9.82 -8.88
C LEU A 435 2.29 -11.11 -8.35
N LEU A 436 2.48 -12.10 -9.22
CA LEU A 436 3.16 -13.34 -8.82
C LEU A 436 4.64 -13.11 -8.50
N ILE A 437 5.34 -12.31 -9.32
CA ILE A 437 6.74 -11.97 -9.08
C ILE A 437 6.88 -11.21 -7.75
N ASP A 438 5.96 -10.29 -7.46
CA ASP A 438 5.96 -9.55 -6.21
C ASP A 438 5.78 -10.49 -5.00
N ILE A 439 4.77 -11.36 -5.01
CA ILE A 439 4.55 -12.36 -3.95
C ILE A 439 5.79 -13.26 -3.76
N LEU A 440 6.32 -13.83 -4.84
CA LEU A 440 7.47 -14.72 -4.76
C LEU A 440 8.75 -13.97 -4.38
N GLY A 441 8.91 -12.73 -4.86
CA GLY A 441 10.03 -11.85 -4.50
C GLY A 441 10.02 -11.50 -3.02
N ALA A 442 8.86 -11.17 -2.46
CA ALA A 442 8.69 -10.91 -1.03
C ALA A 442 9.00 -12.14 -0.17
N LEU A 443 8.49 -13.33 -0.57
CA LEU A 443 8.82 -14.59 0.12
C LEU A 443 10.31 -14.91 0.04
N ALA A 444 10.93 -14.68 -1.12
CA ALA A 444 12.37 -14.86 -1.29
C ALA A 444 13.17 -13.86 -0.42
N ALA A 445 12.75 -12.60 -0.35
CA ALA A 445 13.36 -11.59 0.51
C ALA A 445 13.28 -11.99 2.00
N LEU A 446 12.14 -12.52 2.46
CA LEU A 446 11.99 -13.04 3.81
C LEU A 446 12.95 -14.21 4.09
N LEU A 447 13.05 -15.18 3.16
CA LEU A 447 13.96 -16.32 3.29
C LEU A 447 15.42 -15.86 3.33
N VAL A 448 15.81 -14.93 2.45
CA VAL A 448 17.16 -14.34 2.44
C VAL A 448 17.42 -13.58 3.74
N ALA A 449 16.48 -12.77 4.22
CA ALA A 449 16.61 -12.08 5.50
C ALA A 449 16.81 -13.06 6.66
N GLY A 450 16.07 -14.18 6.67
CA GLY A 450 16.25 -15.24 7.66
C GLY A 450 17.63 -15.90 7.59
N MET A 451 18.17 -16.14 6.39
CA MET A 451 19.53 -16.66 6.21
C MET A 451 20.62 -15.69 6.68
N LEU A 452 20.38 -14.39 6.53
CA LEU A 452 21.33 -13.33 6.92
C LEU A 452 21.22 -12.93 8.39
N ALA A 453 20.13 -13.28 9.07
CA ALA A 453 19.87 -12.86 10.44
C ALA A 453 20.97 -13.38 11.42
N PRO A 454 21.37 -12.56 12.41
CA PRO A 454 22.34 -12.94 13.42
C PRO A 454 21.77 -13.86 14.52
N VAL A 455 20.45 -14.04 14.54
CA VAL A 455 19.71 -14.83 15.51
C VAL A 455 19.38 -16.22 14.97
N GLN A 456 18.83 -17.08 15.82
CA GLN A 456 18.38 -18.40 15.40
C GLN A 456 17.24 -18.28 14.38
N LEU A 457 17.19 -19.23 13.45
CA LEU A 457 16.24 -19.22 12.35
C LEU A 457 14.79 -19.29 12.85
N GLU A 458 14.55 -20.11 13.86
CA GLU A 458 13.25 -20.28 14.52
C GLU A 458 12.76 -18.98 15.16
N GLU A 459 13.66 -18.20 15.72
CA GLU A 459 13.35 -16.90 16.29
C GLU A 459 13.04 -15.88 15.19
N HIS A 460 13.86 -15.81 14.15
CA HIS A 460 13.68 -14.83 13.08
C HIS A 460 12.50 -15.18 12.17
N ILE A 461 12.53 -16.33 11.50
CA ILE A 461 11.46 -16.74 10.58
C ILE A 461 10.20 -17.11 11.35
N GLY A 462 10.31 -17.84 12.48
CA GLY A 462 9.18 -18.22 13.31
C GLY A 462 8.42 -17.00 13.87
N GLY A 463 9.14 -15.98 14.33
CA GLY A 463 8.56 -14.76 14.89
C GLY A 463 8.12 -13.73 13.86
N SER A 464 8.77 -13.67 12.68
CA SER A 464 8.55 -12.61 11.69
C SER A 464 7.66 -13.01 10.51
N SER A 465 7.48 -14.32 10.25
CA SER A 465 6.76 -14.79 9.05
C SER A 465 5.33 -14.26 8.93
N HIS A 466 4.58 -14.18 10.04
CA HIS A 466 3.23 -13.62 10.04
C HIS A 466 3.20 -12.17 9.55
N ARG A 467 4.15 -11.36 10.03
CA ARG A 467 4.28 -9.94 9.69
C ARG A 467 4.48 -9.77 8.18
N PHE A 468 5.43 -10.52 7.60
CA PHE A 468 5.72 -10.46 6.17
C PHE A 468 4.58 -11.01 5.31
N LEU A 469 3.96 -12.13 5.70
CA LEU A 469 2.81 -12.67 4.98
C LEU A 469 1.63 -11.71 5.01
N MET A 470 1.42 -10.99 6.10
CA MET A 470 0.40 -9.95 6.20
C MET A 470 0.69 -8.77 5.25
N GLN A 471 1.96 -8.36 5.13
CA GLN A 471 2.34 -7.25 4.25
C GLN A 471 2.04 -7.52 2.77
N ILE A 472 2.05 -8.78 2.33
CA ILE A 472 1.74 -9.19 0.95
C ILE A 472 0.29 -9.69 0.76
N THR A 473 -0.51 -9.72 1.82
CA THR A 473 -1.93 -10.12 1.76
C THR A 473 -2.73 -9.34 0.72
N PRO A 474 -2.63 -7.99 0.62
CA PRO A 474 -3.37 -7.24 -0.39
C PRO A 474 -3.00 -7.66 -1.82
N VAL A 475 -1.72 -7.97 -2.06
CA VAL A 475 -1.23 -8.42 -3.37
C VAL A 475 -1.77 -9.81 -3.70
N ALA A 476 -1.82 -10.73 -2.73
CA ALA A 476 -2.37 -12.07 -2.93
C ALA A 476 -3.88 -12.03 -3.26
N ILE A 477 -4.65 -11.18 -2.60
CA ILE A 477 -6.07 -10.97 -2.92
C ILE A 477 -6.23 -10.34 -4.31
N LEU A 478 -5.42 -9.34 -4.65
CA LEU A 478 -5.43 -8.72 -5.98
C LEU A 478 -5.08 -9.72 -7.08
N PHE A 479 -4.11 -10.61 -6.84
CA PHE A 479 -3.77 -11.70 -7.76
C PHE A 479 -4.97 -12.61 -8.01
N ALA A 480 -5.64 -13.07 -6.95
CA ALA A 480 -6.83 -13.90 -7.08
C ALA A 480 -7.98 -13.16 -7.81
N ALA A 481 -8.17 -11.87 -7.50
CA ALA A 481 -9.15 -11.02 -8.18
C ALA A 481 -8.88 -10.90 -9.69
N GLY A 482 -7.64 -10.65 -10.08
CA GLY A 482 -7.25 -10.55 -11.49
C GLY A 482 -7.31 -11.87 -12.23
N GLN A 483 -7.09 -13.01 -11.57
CA GLN A 483 -7.21 -14.33 -12.17
C GLN A 483 -8.68 -14.77 -12.32
N LEU A 484 -9.50 -14.59 -11.28
CA LEU A 484 -10.86 -15.15 -11.24
C LEU A 484 -11.94 -14.14 -11.68
N GLY A 485 -11.69 -12.84 -11.50
CA GLY A 485 -12.67 -11.79 -11.76
C GLY A 485 -13.16 -11.67 -13.21
N PHE A 486 -12.39 -12.18 -14.19
CA PHE A 486 -12.67 -12.07 -15.63
C PHE A 486 -13.15 -13.40 -16.27
N ILE A 487 -13.61 -14.38 -15.52
CA ILE A 487 -13.89 -15.74 -16.05
C ILE A 487 -14.98 -15.75 -17.15
N GLU A 488 -15.91 -14.78 -17.15
CA GLU A 488 -17.06 -14.79 -18.11
C GLU A 488 -16.77 -14.15 -19.47
N GLU A 489 -15.76 -13.29 -19.61
CA GLU A 489 -15.46 -12.65 -20.92
C GLU A 489 -14.96 -13.63 -21.98
N SER A 490 -14.39 -14.77 -21.58
CA SER A 490 -13.90 -15.79 -22.51
C SER A 490 -15.01 -16.71 -23.06
N GLY A 491 -16.22 -16.66 -22.53
CA GLY A 491 -17.39 -17.42 -23.02
C GLY A 491 -18.12 -16.73 -24.17
N GLY A 492 -18.11 -15.39 -24.21
CA GLY A 492 -18.77 -14.60 -25.25
C GLY A 492 -18.02 -14.61 -26.59
N GLU A 493 -16.70 -14.60 -26.59
CA GLU A 493 -15.89 -14.60 -27.81
C GLU A 493 -15.95 -15.92 -28.59
N ARG A 494 -16.30 -17.06 -27.95
CA ARG A 494 -16.44 -18.34 -28.65
C ARG A 494 -17.75 -18.46 -29.45
N HIS A 495 -18.81 -17.77 -29.07
CA HIS A 495 -20.08 -17.81 -29.77
C HIS A 495 -20.11 -16.95 -31.04
N GLU A 496 -19.29 -15.90 -31.13
CA GLU A 496 -19.18 -15.09 -32.34
C GLU A 496 -18.22 -15.71 -33.39
N ALA A 497 -17.21 -16.46 -32.95
CA ALA A 497 -16.29 -17.15 -33.88
C ALA A 497 -16.87 -18.40 -34.53
N ASP A 498 -17.86 -19.05 -33.89
CA ASP A 498 -18.56 -20.20 -34.46
C ASP A 498 -19.80 -19.79 -35.29
N ALA A 499 -20.17 -18.51 -35.32
CA ALA A 499 -21.30 -17.97 -36.11
C ALA A 499 -20.88 -17.22 -37.39
N SER A 500 -19.57 -17.11 -37.65
CA SER A 500 -19.00 -16.54 -38.89
C SER A 500 -18.31 -17.59 -39.73
#